data_b8ebb23e9b4745bb30232a5adb111dd5
#
_entry.id   b8ebb23e9b4745bb30232a5adb111dd5
#
_cell.length_a   1.000
_cell.length_b   1.000
_cell.length_c   1.000
_cell.angle_alpha   90.00
_cell.angle_beta   90.00
_cell.angle_gamma   90.00
#
_symmetry.space_group_name_H-M   'P 1'
#
loop_
_entity.id
_entity.type
_entity.pdbx_description
1 polymer ?
#
loop_
_entity_poly.entity_id
_entity_poly.type
_entity_poly.pdbx_seq_one_letter_code
_entity_poly.pdbx_strand_id
1 'polypeptide(L)'
;MRARPGLLAFAAVGAATLLAGAAPAAATAAAGFAPQHATHPAHARPMVGGNFNQDGGNWSGWVSTGSGFSSVSASWNEPTVTCNSSNDLYAPWVGIDGYGSQSVEQTGVATDCSSGSPNYQAWYEMYPDAPVYYNDPVQAGDSFTGTVQRSGTSYTLTITDNTQGWTEHVTKSYNGQNSSAEFILESPTGAYPDFGTVHFSGATVDGSTYTGQNGVALDASNNSGFEDHTGGLSGGSFDVNYVQE
;
A
#
# COMPACT_ATOMS: atom_id res chain seq x y z
N MET A 1 -56.28 26.18 62.11
CA MET A 1 -55.55 24.99 61.68
C MET A 1 -55.02 25.29 60.25
N ARG A 2 -53.73 25.54 60.10
CA ARG A 2 -53.13 25.83 58.81
C ARG A 2 -52.28 24.65 58.37
N ALA A 3 -52.61 24.04 57.23
CA ALA A 3 -51.82 23.01 56.62
C ALA A 3 -50.63 23.60 55.84
N ARG A 4 -49.48 23.00 56.02
CA ARG A 4 -48.25 23.32 55.25
C ARG A 4 -48.16 22.39 54.02
N PRO A 5 -47.80 22.89 52.84
CA PRO A 5 -47.50 22.02 51.71
C PRO A 5 -46.08 21.48 51.79
N GLY A 6 -45.91 20.17 51.53
CA GLY A 6 -44.63 19.47 51.45
C GLY A 6 -43.95 19.76 50.13
N LEU A 7 -42.65 20.05 50.16
CA LEU A 7 -41.77 20.14 48.98
C LEU A 7 -41.37 18.72 48.55
N LEU A 8 -41.70 18.38 47.33
CA LEU A 8 -41.17 17.18 46.64
C LEU A 8 -39.85 17.58 45.97
N ALA A 9 -38.75 17.00 46.44
CA ALA A 9 -37.45 17.12 45.77
C ALA A 9 -37.37 16.10 44.61
N PHE A 10 -37.22 16.56 43.38
CA PHE A 10 -36.88 15.74 42.25
C PHE A 10 -35.37 15.55 42.21
N ALA A 11 -34.91 14.31 42.40
CA ALA A 11 -33.54 13.91 42.15
C ALA A 11 -33.37 13.69 40.62
N ALA A 12 -32.62 14.54 39.95
CA ALA A 12 -32.19 14.34 38.58
C ALA A 12 -31.04 13.32 38.56
N VAL A 13 -31.33 12.14 38.05
CA VAL A 13 -30.27 11.13 37.73
C VAL A 13 -29.66 11.52 36.39
N GLY A 14 -28.48 12.10 36.43
CA GLY A 14 -27.67 12.35 35.25
C GLY A 14 -27.07 11.05 34.75
N ALA A 15 -27.55 10.55 33.61
CA ALA A 15 -26.89 9.46 32.89
C ALA A 15 -25.64 10.02 32.21
N ALA A 16 -24.49 9.74 32.76
CA ALA A 16 -23.20 9.97 32.06
C ALA A 16 -23.04 8.89 31.00
N THR A 17 -23.23 9.25 29.73
CA THR A 17 -22.85 8.42 28.59
C THR A 17 -21.32 8.45 28.49
N LEU A 18 -20.67 7.37 28.90
CA LEU A 18 -19.28 7.10 28.58
C LEU A 18 -19.19 6.79 27.09
N LEU A 19 -18.71 7.76 26.32
CA LEU A 19 -18.20 7.52 24.98
C LEU A 19 -16.94 6.66 25.15
N ALA A 20 -17.09 5.34 24.95
CA ALA A 20 -15.97 4.45 24.80
C ALA A 20 -15.31 4.83 23.46
N GLY A 21 -14.24 5.60 23.50
CA GLY A 21 -13.34 5.78 22.38
C GLY A 21 -12.79 4.41 22.01
N ALA A 22 -13.04 3.96 20.77
CA ALA A 22 -12.38 2.79 20.24
C ALA A 22 -10.86 3.05 20.26
N ALA A 23 -10.13 2.26 21.02
CA ALA A 23 -8.67 2.28 20.94
C ALA A 23 -8.29 1.82 19.52
N PRO A 24 -7.28 2.42 18.87
CA PRO A 24 -6.80 1.94 17.59
C PRO A 24 -6.41 0.47 17.72
N ALA A 25 -6.82 -0.36 16.77
CA ALA A 25 -6.45 -1.76 16.74
C ALA A 25 -4.91 -1.85 16.72
N ALA A 26 -4.35 -2.62 17.63
CA ALA A 26 -2.90 -2.82 17.65
C ALA A 26 -2.53 -3.68 16.45
N ALA A 27 -1.71 -3.13 15.54
CA ALA A 27 -1.13 -3.89 14.45
C ALA A 27 -0.29 -5.05 15.02
N THR A 28 -0.58 -6.26 14.60
CA THR A 28 0.17 -7.46 15.01
C THR A 28 1.11 -7.88 13.88
N ALA A 29 2.36 -8.20 14.22
CA ALA A 29 3.27 -8.81 13.26
C ALA A 29 2.78 -10.24 12.95
N ALA A 30 2.40 -10.49 11.71
CA ALA A 30 2.08 -11.83 11.24
C ALA A 30 3.39 -12.56 10.89
N ALA A 31 3.61 -13.73 11.50
CA ALA A 31 4.78 -14.55 11.15
C ALA A 31 4.54 -15.16 9.76
N GLY A 32 5.39 -14.80 8.77
CA GLY A 32 5.42 -15.43 7.47
C GLY A 32 5.27 -14.52 6.25
N PHE A 33 4.80 -13.29 6.42
CA PHE A 33 4.68 -12.32 5.35
C PHE A 33 5.83 -11.31 5.46
N ALA A 34 6.77 -11.37 4.58
CA ALA A 34 7.79 -10.35 4.45
C ALA A 34 7.94 -10.02 2.97
N PRO A 35 7.43 -8.88 2.46
CA PRO A 35 7.85 -8.39 1.16
C PRO A 35 9.38 -8.41 1.14
N GLN A 36 9.95 -9.13 0.18
CA GLN A 36 11.38 -9.04 -0.05
C GLN A 36 11.57 -7.89 -1.02
N HIS A 37 12.38 -6.92 -0.62
CA HIS A 37 12.66 -5.78 -1.48
C HIS A 37 13.25 -6.26 -2.78
N ALA A 38 12.83 -5.61 -3.86
CA ALA A 38 13.52 -5.70 -5.12
C ALA A 38 15.00 -5.40 -4.84
N THR A 39 15.84 -6.42 -4.92
CA THR A 39 17.25 -6.16 -5.16
C THR A 39 17.27 -5.46 -6.49
N HIS A 40 17.41 -4.12 -6.49
CA HIS A 40 17.44 -3.33 -7.71
C HIS A 40 18.25 -4.07 -8.76
N PRO A 41 17.73 -4.29 -9.97
CA PRO A 41 18.53 -4.82 -11.03
C PRO A 41 19.67 -3.82 -11.24
N ALA A 42 20.85 -4.17 -10.77
CA ALA A 42 22.07 -3.38 -11.00
C ALA A 42 22.40 -3.25 -12.50
N HIS A 43 21.60 -3.91 -13.34
CA HIS A 43 21.78 -3.94 -14.78
C HIS A 43 20.41 -4.10 -15.46
N ALA A 44 19.86 -2.96 -15.94
CA ALA A 44 18.84 -2.99 -16.96
C ALA A 44 19.37 -3.84 -18.13
N ARG A 45 18.83 -5.04 -18.34
CA ARG A 45 19.12 -5.81 -19.55
C ARG A 45 18.42 -5.13 -20.70
N PRO A 46 19.13 -4.80 -21.83
CA PRO A 46 18.47 -4.32 -23.02
C PRO A 46 17.54 -5.44 -23.51
N MET A 47 16.25 -5.15 -23.57
CA MET A 47 15.25 -6.11 -24.01
C MET A 47 15.28 -6.22 -25.53
N VAL A 48 15.40 -7.42 -26.04
CA VAL A 48 15.24 -7.77 -27.43
C VAL A 48 13.80 -8.23 -27.65
N GLY A 49 12.97 -7.34 -28.17
CA GLY A 49 11.67 -7.66 -28.78
C GLY A 49 10.48 -7.70 -27.81
N GLY A 50 9.73 -6.61 -27.74
CA GLY A 50 8.45 -6.51 -27.07
C GLY A 50 8.21 -5.08 -26.59
N ASN A 51 6.94 -4.67 -26.42
CA ASN A 51 6.57 -3.37 -25.86
C ASN A 51 6.65 -3.36 -24.32
N PHE A 52 7.70 -3.94 -23.73
CA PHE A 52 7.91 -3.95 -22.29
C PHE A 52 8.75 -2.76 -21.85
N ASN A 53 8.56 -2.35 -20.60
CA ASN A 53 9.29 -1.29 -19.94
C ASN A 53 10.66 -1.79 -19.43
N GLN A 54 11.29 -1.02 -18.55
CA GLN A 54 12.51 -1.44 -17.88
C GLN A 54 12.21 -2.66 -16.99
N ASP A 55 13.09 -3.63 -16.99
CA ASP A 55 13.02 -4.78 -16.08
C ASP A 55 13.10 -4.30 -14.62
N GLY A 56 12.02 -4.52 -13.89
CA GLY A 56 11.83 -4.14 -12.49
C GLY A 56 12.15 -5.25 -11.49
N GLY A 57 12.60 -6.42 -11.97
CA GLY A 57 12.74 -7.60 -11.13
C GLY A 57 11.38 -8.06 -10.62
N ASN A 58 11.12 -7.95 -9.33
CA ASN A 58 9.81 -8.27 -8.75
C ASN A 58 8.86 -7.05 -8.61
N TRP A 59 9.16 -5.93 -9.27
CA TRP A 59 8.36 -4.69 -9.24
C TRP A 59 7.79 -4.36 -10.61
N SER A 60 6.51 -3.97 -10.61
CA SER A 60 5.86 -3.30 -11.72
C SER A 60 5.22 -2.00 -11.26
N GLY A 61 5.14 -1.01 -12.13
CA GLY A 61 4.53 0.28 -11.83
C GLY A 61 5.39 1.46 -12.23
N TRP A 62 5.12 2.59 -11.61
CA TRP A 62 5.81 3.85 -11.89
C TRP A 62 6.62 4.33 -10.70
N VAL A 63 7.84 4.77 -10.97
CA VAL A 63 8.76 5.41 -10.03
C VAL A 63 9.05 6.83 -10.50
N SER A 64 8.98 7.81 -9.60
CA SER A 64 9.54 9.15 -9.80
C SER A 64 10.88 9.24 -9.10
N THR A 65 11.94 9.61 -9.80
CA THR A 65 13.29 9.75 -9.24
C THR A 65 13.65 11.21 -9.01
N GLY A 66 14.38 11.49 -7.92
CA GLY A 66 14.74 12.87 -7.58
C GLY A 66 15.42 13.00 -6.23
N SER A 67 14.96 13.95 -5.44
CA SER A 67 15.43 14.14 -4.06
C SER A 67 14.45 14.98 -3.26
N GLY A 68 14.36 14.68 -1.96
CA GLY A 68 13.57 15.48 -1.02
C GLY A 68 12.08 15.24 -1.12
N PHE A 69 11.66 14.10 -1.68
CA PHE A 69 10.24 13.75 -1.72
C PHE A 69 9.61 13.82 -0.33
N SER A 70 8.45 14.42 -0.25
CA SER A 70 7.73 14.68 0.99
C SER A 70 6.36 14.04 1.04
N SER A 71 5.79 13.65 -0.09
CA SER A 71 4.55 12.88 -0.10
C SER A 71 4.35 12.10 -1.39
N VAL A 72 3.71 10.95 -1.25
CA VAL A 72 3.21 10.11 -2.35
C VAL A 72 1.83 9.59 -1.96
N SER A 73 0.90 9.55 -2.90
CA SER A 73 -0.42 8.96 -2.69
C SER A 73 -0.99 8.42 -4.00
N ALA A 74 -1.71 7.32 -3.92
CA ALA A 74 -2.55 6.80 -5.00
C ALA A 74 -3.70 5.96 -4.46
N SER A 75 -4.69 5.72 -5.31
CA SER A 75 -5.80 4.81 -5.04
C SER A 75 -5.78 3.65 -6.04
N TRP A 76 -6.27 2.49 -5.61
CA TRP A 76 -6.48 1.31 -6.44
C TRP A 76 -7.69 0.52 -5.94
N ASN A 77 -8.19 -0.38 -6.76
CA ASN A 77 -9.13 -1.41 -6.33
C ASN A 77 -8.37 -2.74 -6.21
N GLU A 78 -8.52 -3.41 -5.08
CA GLU A 78 -7.94 -4.74 -4.87
C GLU A 78 -8.70 -5.76 -5.75
N PRO A 79 -8.05 -6.38 -6.75
CA PRO A 79 -8.78 -7.26 -7.66
C PRO A 79 -9.14 -8.60 -7.01
N THR A 80 -10.10 -9.29 -7.61
CA THR A 80 -10.25 -10.73 -7.38
C THR A 80 -9.11 -11.45 -8.09
N VAL A 81 -8.33 -12.23 -7.36
CA VAL A 81 -7.22 -12.97 -7.93
C VAL A 81 -7.50 -14.46 -8.05
N THR A 82 -6.84 -15.11 -8.99
CA THR A 82 -6.75 -16.57 -9.07
C THR A 82 -5.36 -17.00 -8.62
N CYS A 83 -5.30 -17.78 -7.54
CA CYS A 83 -4.04 -18.38 -7.09
C CYS A 83 -3.62 -19.49 -8.07
N ASN A 84 -2.47 -19.36 -8.69
CA ASN A 84 -1.87 -20.39 -9.56
C ASN A 84 -1.10 -21.41 -8.72
N SER A 85 -0.45 -20.92 -7.66
CA SER A 85 0.34 -21.74 -6.73
C SER A 85 0.20 -21.24 -5.29
N SER A 86 0.66 -22.04 -4.33
CA SER A 86 0.79 -21.61 -2.93
C SER A 86 1.98 -20.65 -2.68
N ASN A 87 2.73 -20.34 -3.71
CA ASN A 87 3.87 -19.42 -3.65
C ASN A 87 3.48 -18.00 -4.10
N ASP A 88 2.28 -17.88 -4.68
CA ASP A 88 1.80 -16.60 -5.19
C ASP A 88 1.55 -15.63 -4.05
N LEU A 89 2.16 -14.48 -4.19
CA LEU A 89 2.07 -13.38 -3.26
C LEU A 89 2.30 -12.08 -4.03
N TYR A 90 1.39 -11.14 -3.94
CA TYR A 90 1.58 -9.82 -4.52
C TYR A 90 1.02 -8.72 -3.63
N ALA A 91 1.50 -7.50 -3.85
CA ALA A 91 1.07 -6.35 -3.10
C ALA A 91 1.12 -5.08 -3.94
N PRO A 92 -0.01 -4.41 -4.22
CA PRO A 92 -0.04 -3.02 -4.63
C PRO A 92 0.25 -2.10 -3.43
N TRP A 93 1.15 -1.10 -3.64
CA TRP A 93 1.55 -0.17 -2.60
C TRP A 93 2.03 1.19 -3.13
N VAL A 94 2.14 2.15 -2.23
CA VAL A 94 2.81 3.43 -2.45
C VAL A 94 3.91 3.64 -1.41
N GLY A 95 5.02 4.29 -1.80
CA GLY A 95 6.17 4.46 -0.93
C GLY A 95 7.06 5.64 -1.28
N ILE A 96 7.89 6.02 -0.34
CA ILE A 96 9.05 6.91 -0.52
C ILE A 96 10.29 6.08 -0.31
N ASP A 97 11.33 6.29 -1.15
CA ASP A 97 12.54 5.47 -1.20
C ASP A 97 12.28 4.03 -1.67
N GLY A 98 13.34 3.27 -1.94
CA GLY A 98 13.29 1.91 -2.48
C GLY A 98 13.99 1.81 -3.81
N TYR A 99 13.69 2.67 -4.77
CA TYR A 99 14.37 2.66 -6.06
C TYR A 99 15.75 3.34 -5.95
N GLY A 100 16.81 2.52 -5.87
CA GLY A 100 18.19 2.98 -5.72
C GLY A 100 18.60 3.38 -4.30
N SER A 101 17.78 3.13 -3.31
CA SER A 101 18.05 3.34 -1.88
C SER A 101 18.06 2.03 -1.09
N GLN A 102 18.33 2.11 0.22
CA GLN A 102 18.38 0.95 1.10
C GLN A 102 17.24 0.93 2.13
N SER A 103 16.31 1.84 2.01
CA SER A 103 15.09 1.89 2.80
C SER A 103 13.88 2.08 1.92
N VAL A 104 12.72 1.69 2.40
CA VAL A 104 11.42 2.03 1.83
C VAL A 104 10.46 2.33 2.96
N GLU A 105 9.78 3.44 2.88
CA GLU A 105 8.70 3.81 3.77
C GLU A 105 7.38 3.66 2.98
N GLN A 106 6.64 2.58 3.22
CA GLN A 106 5.57 2.13 2.32
C GLN A 106 4.33 1.58 3.03
N THR A 107 3.19 1.63 2.32
CA THR A 107 1.93 1.04 2.79
C THR A 107 1.10 0.54 1.60
N GLY A 108 0.39 -0.55 1.81
CA GLY A 108 -0.38 -1.20 0.76
C GLY A 108 -1.28 -2.32 1.26
N VAL A 109 -1.72 -3.14 0.31
CA VAL A 109 -2.47 -4.37 0.57
C VAL A 109 -1.67 -5.54 0.01
N ALA A 110 -1.60 -6.64 0.74
CA ALA A 110 -0.97 -7.87 0.28
C ALA A 110 -2.02 -8.95 0.10
N THR A 111 -1.86 -9.76 -0.95
CA THR A 111 -2.68 -10.94 -1.23
C THR A 111 -1.81 -12.18 -1.26
N ASP A 112 -2.06 -13.08 -0.32
CA ASP A 112 -1.31 -14.32 -0.10
C ASP A 112 -2.12 -15.53 -0.47
N CYS A 113 -1.58 -16.38 -1.33
CA CYS A 113 -2.17 -17.64 -1.79
C CYS A 113 -1.66 -18.89 -1.04
N SER A 114 -0.87 -18.74 0.03
CA SER A 114 -0.23 -19.87 0.72
C SER A 114 -1.21 -20.91 1.28
N SER A 115 -2.45 -20.51 1.55
CA SER A 115 -3.53 -21.41 1.98
C SER A 115 -4.27 -22.09 0.81
N GLY A 116 -3.89 -21.82 -0.45
CA GLY A 116 -4.59 -22.26 -1.66
C GLY A 116 -5.81 -21.40 -2.03
N SER A 117 -6.02 -20.29 -1.34
CA SER A 117 -7.05 -19.30 -1.63
C SER A 117 -6.53 -17.91 -1.28
N PRO A 118 -6.98 -16.85 -1.98
CA PRO A 118 -6.52 -15.50 -1.70
C PRO A 118 -6.85 -15.07 -0.27
N ASN A 119 -5.87 -14.56 0.46
CA ASN A 119 -6.02 -13.90 1.75
C ASN A 119 -5.49 -12.49 1.63
N TYR A 120 -6.34 -11.49 1.88
CA TYR A 120 -6.03 -10.08 1.70
C TYR A 120 -5.76 -9.43 3.05
N GLN A 121 -4.70 -8.60 3.13
CA GLN A 121 -4.34 -7.90 4.36
C GLN A 121 -3.67 -6.56 4.08
N ALA A 122 -4.14 -5.49 4.70
CA ALA A 122 -3.48 -4.19 4.65
C ALA A 122 -2.26 -4.17 5.58
N TRP A 123 -1.24 -3.40 5.20
CA TRP A 123 0.03 -3.37 5.92
C TRP A 123 0.75 -2.03 5.76
N TYR A 124 1.75 -1.81 6.61
CA TYR A 124 2.80 -0.81 6.41
C TYR A 124 4.18 -1.41 6.67
N GLU A 125 5.20 -0.78 6.15
CA GLU A 125 6.58 -1.16 6.40
C GLU A 125 7.51 0.05 6.39
N MET A 126 8.53 -0.02 7.25
CA MET A 126 9.67 0.89 7.30
C MET A 126 10.92 0.05 7.08
N TYR A 127 11.16 -0.38 5.84
CA TYR A 127 12.30 -1.24 5.56
C TYR A 127 13.62 -0.58 5.99
N PRO A 128 14.54 -1.32 6.66
CA PRO A 128 14.62 -2.79 6.70
C PRO A 128 13.87 -3.49 7.85
N ASP A 129 13.01 -2.80 8.60
CA ASP A 129 12.15 -3.47 9.56
C ASP A 129 11.11 -4.34 8.81
N ALA A 130 10.61 -5.39 9.47
CA ALA A 130 9.59 -6.26 8.88
C ALA A 130 8.24 -5.53 8.72
N PRO A 131 7.40 -5.91 7.75
CA PRO A 131 6.07 -5.35 7.58
C PRO A 131 5.18 -5.65 8.79
N VAL A 132 4.26 -4.75 9.05
CA VAL A 132 3.26 -4.84 10.11
C VAL A 132 1.88 -4.85 9.49
N TYR A 133 1.10 -5.90 9.74
CA TYR A 133 -0.21 -6.11 9.18
C TYR A 133 -1.31 -5.60 10.12
N TYR A 134 -2.32 -4.96 9.53
CA TYR A 134 -3.54 -4.55 10.22
C TYR A 134 -4.54 -5.70 10.28
N ASN A 135 -5.46 -5.65 11.26
CA ASN A 135 -6.49 -6.70 11.44
C ASN A 135 -7.85 -6.30 10.85
N ASP A 136 -7.93 -5.15 10.20
CA ASP A 136 -9.16 -4.69 9.58
C ASP A 136 -9.55 -5.58 8.39
N PRO A 137 -10.85 -5.76 8.12
CA PRO A 137 -11.29 -6.62 7.04
C PRO A 137 -10.88 -6.03 5.68
N VAL A 138 -10.38 -6.88 4.80
CA VAL A 138 -10.04 -6.56 3.40
C VAL A 138 -10.65 -7.62 2.50
N GLN A 139 -11.29 -7.20 1.41
CA GLN A 139 -11.92 -8.08 0.44
C GLN A 139 -11.55 -7.72 -1.01
N ALA A 140 -11.64 -8.69 -1.90
CA ALA A 140 -11.58 -8.41 -3.32
C ALA A 140 -12.66 -7.40 -3.74
N GLY A 141 -12.29 -6.41 -4.54
CA GLY A 141 -13.16 -5.32 -4.97
C GLY A 141 -13.12 -4.09 -4.07
N ASP A 142 -12.50 -4.17 -2.89
CA ASP A 142 -12.36 -3.00 -2.03
C ASP A 142 -11.46 -1.94 -2.67
N SER A 143 -11.84 -0.69 -2.48
CA SER A 143 -11.11 0.47 -2.99
C SER A 143 -10.19 1.03 -1.91
N PHE A 144 -8.91 1.11 -2.19
CA PHE A 144 -7.91 1.61 -1.27
C PHE A 144 -7.34 2.96 -1.68
N THR A 145 -6.90 3.72 -0.69
CA THR A 145 -6.02 4.88 -0.86
C THR A 145 -4.85 4.73 0.08
N GLY A 146 -3.65 4.62 -0.47
CA GLY A 146 -2.38 4.65 0.26
C GLY A 146 -1.76 6.04 0.22
N THR A 147 -1.14 6.46 1.31
CA THR A 147 -0.42 7.74 1.40
C THR A 147 0.78 7.61 2.32
N VAL A 148 1.93 8.09 1.87
CA VAL A 148 3.11 8.32 2.71
C VAL A 148 3.42 9.80 2.72
N GLN A 149 3.51 10.39 3.91
CA GLN A 149 3.83 11.80 4.12
C GLN A 149 5.05 11.94 5.03
N ARG A 150 5.99 12.80 4.67
CA ARG A 150 7.20 13.07 5.43
C ARG A 150 7.29 14.53 5.87
N SER A 151 7.68 14.74 7.10
CA SER A 151 8.07 16.05 7.64
C SER A 151 9.38 15.91 8.44
N GLY A 152 10.47 16.41 7.88
CA GLY A 152 11.81 16.16 8.43
C GLY A 152 12.14 14.66 8.38
N THR A 153 12.35 14.04 9.55
CA THR A 153 12.59 12.60 9.69
C THR A 153 11.32 11.83 10.14
N SER A 154 10.16 12.49 10.21
CA SER A 154 8.92 11.87 10.62
C SER A 154 8.12 11.46 9.38
N TYR A 155 7.78 10.18 9.26
CA TYR A 155 6.95 9.62 8.21
C TYR A 155 5.62 9.20 8.78
N THR A 156 4.52 9.63 8.16
CA THR A 156 3.16 9.14 8.45
C THR A 156 2.70 8.32 7.25
N LEU A 157 2.44 7.04 7.49
CA LEU A 157 1.94 6.09 6.52
C LEU A 157 0.47 5.86 6.82
N THR A 158 -0.39 6.06 5.84
CA THR A 158 -1.85 5.94 5.98
C THR A 158 -2.39 5.03 4.90
N ILE A 159 -3.23 4.08 5.29
CA ILE A 159 -4.02 3.24 4.38
C ILE A 159 -5.50 3.39 4.74
N THR A 160 -6.32 3.64 3.73
CA THR A 160 -7.77 3.78 3.87
C THR A 160 -8.46 2.80 2.95
N ASP A 161 -9.35 1.99 3.50
CA ASP A 161 -10.33 1.26 2.72
C ASP A 161 -11.58 2.13 2.57
N ASN A 162 -11.77 2.64 1.35
CA ASN A 162 -12.88 3.52 1.03
C ASN A 162 -14.22 2.77 0.93
N THR A 163 -14.19 1.45 0.74
CA THR A 163 -15.35 0.58 0.62
C THR A 163 -15.87 0.17 1.99
N GLN A 164 -14.99 -0.35 2.86
CA GLN A 164 -15.35 -0.77 4.22
C GLN A 164 -15.41 0.41 5.20
N GLY A 165 -14.79 1.54 4.87
CA GLY A 165 -14.87 2.79 5.64
C GLY A 165 -13.97 2.82 6.87
N TRP A 166 -12.82 2.14 6.84
CA TRP A 166 -11.82 2.23 7.89
C TRP A 166 -10.53 2.92 7.40
N THR A 167 -9.76 3.42 8.34
CA THR A 167 -8.46 4.05 8.08
C THR A 167 -7.50 3.70 9.20
N GLU A 168 -6.34 3.19 8.81
CA GLU A 168 -5.20 2.97 9.71
C GLU A 168 -4.05 3.89 9.34
N HIS A 169 -3.30 4.30 10.36
CA HIS A 169 -2.11 5.11 10.16
C HIS A 169 -1.05 4.84 11.24
N VAL A 170 0.19 5.05 10.87
CA VAL A 170 1.31 5.01 11.79
C VAL A 170 2.26 6.16 11.50
N THR A 171 2.88 6.70 12.55
CA THR A 171 3.95 7.69 12.41
C THR A 171 5.25 7.11 12.97
N LYS A 172 6.30 7.10 12.16
CA LYS A 172 7.62 6.57 12.48
C LYS A 172 8.69 7.61 12.20
N SER A 173 9.80 7.51 12.92
CA SER A 173 10.98 8.36 12.66
C SER A 173 12.05 7.54 11.97
N TYR A 174 12.49 8.03 10.80
CA TYR A 174 13.55 7.41 10.03
C TYR A 174 14.37 8.49 9.28
N ASN A 175 15.61 8.18 8.94
CA ASN A 175 16.46 9.08 8.15
C ASN A 175 16.66 8.51 6.75
N GLY A 176 15.56 8.48 5.97
CA GLY A 176 15.56 8.04 4.58
C GLY A 176 16.30 9.00 3.64
N GLN A 177 16.62 8.52 2.44
CA GLN A 177 17.28 9.32 1.40
C GLN A 177 16.32 10.26 0.69
N ASN A 178 15.02 9.88 0.64
CA ASN A 178 13.94 10.59 -0.04
C ASN A 178 14.27 10.86 -1.51
N SER A 179 14.78 9.81 -2.17
CA SER A 179 15.35 9.88 -3.52
C SER A 179 14.40 9.35 -4.59
N SER A 180 13.32 8.72 -4.19
CA SER A 180 12.28 8.24 -5.10
C SER A 180 10.90 8.26 -4.44
N ALA A 181 9.84 8.24 -5.27
CA ALA A 181 8.44 8.09 -4.89
C ALA A 181 7.81 7.06 -5.83
N GLU A 182 7.11 6.07 -5.26
CA GLU A 182 6.73 4.85 -5.95
C GLU A 182 5.23 4.57 -5.89
N PHE A 183 4.75 3.97 -6.98
CA PHE A 183 3.42 3.40 -7.16
C PHE A 183 3.64 2.01 -7.77
N ILE A 184 3.66 0.98 -6.93
CA ILE A 184 4.20 -0.33 -7.31
C ILE A 184 3.19 -1.45 -7.03
N LEU A 185 3.26 -2.44 -7.89
CA LEU A 185 2.79 -3.79 -7.69
C LEU A 185 4.02 -4.70 -7.56
N GLU A 186 4.17 -5.37 -6.44
CA GLU A 186 5.34 -6.19 -6.13
C GLU A 186 4.94 -7.64 -5.84
N SER A 187 5.76 -8.62 -6.30
CA SER A 187 5.71 -9.97 -5.79
C SER A 187 6.93 -10.27 -4.94
N PRO A 188 6.82 -10.32 -3.60
CA PRO A 188 7.93 -10.65 -2.72
C PRO A 188 8.54 -12.04 -2.96
N THR A 189 7.77 -12.96 -3.51
CA THR A 189 8.20 -14.33 -3.83
C THR A 189 8.71 -14.49 -5.27
N GLY A 190 8.48 -13.47 -6.13
CA GLY A 190 8.70 -13.57 -7.58
C GLY A 190 7.71 -14.51 -8.25
N ALA A 191 6.51 -14.68 -7.68
CA ALA A 191 5.41 -15.45 -8.25
C ALA A 191 4.11 -14.66 -8.04
N TYR A 192 3.48 -14.25 -9.13
CA TYR A 192 2.25 -13.49 -9.11
C TYR A 192 1.04 -14.40 -9.28
N PRO A 193 -0.05 -14.22 -8.49
CA PRO A 193 -1.35 -14.79 -8.85
C PRO A 193 -1.86 -14.11 -10.13
N ASP A 194 -2.79 -14.73 -10.84
CA ASP A 194 -3.50 -14.03 -11.90
C ASP A 194 -4.45 -12.98 -11.27
N PHE A 195 -3.98 -11.75 -11.25
CA PHE A 195 -4.72 -10.58 -10.73
C PHE A 195 -5.48 -9.83 -11.83
N GLY A 196 -5.35 -10.25 -13.10
CA GLY A 196 -5.94 -9.56 -14.24
C GLY A 196 -5.32 -8.18 -14.45
N THR A 197 -5.94 -7.15 -13.85
CA THR A 197 -5.47 -5.75 -13.95
C THR A 197 -5.62 -5.05 -12.60
N VAL A 198 -4.55 -4.38 -12.16
CA VAL A 198 -4.59 -3.38 -11.08
C VAL A 198 -4.56 -1.99 -11.69
N HIS A 199 -5.61 -1.20 -11.42
CA HIS A 199 -5.70 0.19 -11.88
C HIS A 199 -5.31 1.14 -10.76
N PHE A 200 -4.18 1.83 -10.91
CA PHE A 200 -3.80 2.95 -10.06
C PHE A 200 -4.41 4.25 -10.58
N SER A 201 -4.96 5.06 -9.68
CA SER A 201 -5.58 6.33 -9.99
C SER A 201 -5.27 7.41 -8.95
N GLY A 202 -5.42 8.67 -9.32
CA GLY A 202 -5.19 9.79 -8.42
C GLY A 202 -3.75 9.87 -7.91
N ALA A 203 -2.78 9.31 -8.64
CA ALA A 203 -1.37 9.33 -8.25
C ALA A 203 -0.86 10.76 -8.10
N THR A 204 -0.29 11.07 -6.93
CA THR A 204 0.31 12.37 -6.63
C THR A 204 1.69 12.21 -6.02
N VAL A 205 2.58 13.13 -6.36
CA VAL A 205 3.92 13.30 -5.77
C VAL A 205 4.02 14.74 -5.29
N ASP A 206 4.38 14.93 -4.03
CA ASP A 206 4.50 16.24 -3.37
C ASP A 206 3.23 17.12 -3.56
N GLY A 207 2.05 16.48 -3.45
CA GLY A 207 0.74 17.11 -3.56
C GLY A 207 0.31 17.48 -4.98
N SER A 208 1.11 17.18 -6.00
CA SER A 208 0.78 17.45 -7.40
C SER A 208 0.46 16.15 -8.14
N THR A 209 -0.49 16.19 -9.07
CA THR A 209 -0.79 15.03 -9.94
C THR A 209 0.49 14.56 -10.64
N TYR A 210 0.80 13.28 -10.48
CA TYR A 210 1.97 12.70 -11.11
C TYR A 210 1.71 12.47 -12.62
N THR A 211 2.53 13.07 -13.45
CA THR A 211 2.43 12.97 -14.90
C THR A 211 3.72 12.44 -15.55
N GLY A 212 4.53 11.71 -14.75
CA GLY A 212 5.74 11.03 -15.23
C GLY A 212 7.02 11.87 -15.17
N GLN A 213 7.06 12.91 -14.34
CA GLN A 213 8.29 13.71 -14.16
C GLN A 213 9.40 12.82 -13.58
N ASN A 214 10.55 12.77 -14.28
CA ASN A 214 11.68 11.89 -13.96
C ASN A 214 11.25 10.43 -13.75
N GLY A 215 10.23 10.01 -14.50
CA GLY A 215 9.55 8.75 -14.32
C GLY A 215 10.27 7.59 -14.98
N VAL A 216 10.22 6.44 -14.30
CA VAL A 216 10.63 5.14 -14.82
C VAL A 216 9.44 4.20 -14.70
N ALA A 217 9.01 3.62 -15.82
CA ALA A 217 8.05 2.53 -15.82
C ALA A 217 8.81 1.21 -15.70
N LEU A 218 8.33 0.33 -14.83
CA LEU A 218 8.91 -0.97 -14.53
C LEU A 218 7.91 -2.08 -14.90
N ASP A 219 8.43 -3.20 -15.40
CA ASP A 219 7.69 -4.45 -15.58
C ASP A 219 8.42 -5.56 -14.82
N ALA A 220 7.70 -6.33 -14.01
CA ALA A 220 8.27 -7.44 -13.26
C ALA A 220 8.63 -8.59 -14.20
N SER A 221 9.68 -9.30 -13.85
CA SER A 221 10.19 -10.42 -14.62
C SER A 221 10.80 -11.52 -13.74
N ASN A 222 10.71 -12.74 -14.22
CA ASN A 222 11.39 -13.89 -13.64
C ASN A 222 12.24 -14.62 -14.72
N ASN A 223 12.67 -15.84 -14.41
CA ASN A 223 13.45 -16.64 -15.36
C ASN A 223 12.66 -17.06 -16.62
N SER A 224 11.33 -16.98 -16.58
CA SER A 224 10.42 -17.33 -17.70
C SER A 224 10.14 -16.13 -18.61
N GLY A 225 10.37 -14.89 -18.14
CA GLY A 225 10.12 -13.66 -18.87
C GLY A 225 9.42 -12.60 -18.04
N PHE A 226 8.68 -11.69 -18.69
CA PHE A 226 7.87 -10.71 -17.98
C PHE A 226 6.60 -11.35 -17.42
N GLU A 227 6.31 -11.05 -16.16
CA GLU A 227 5.15 -11.57 -15.42
C GLU A 227 3.97 -10.62 -15.55
N ASP A 228 4.23 -9.33 -15.73
CA ASP A 228 3.23 -8.30 -15.91
C ASP A 228 3.73 -7.13 -16.76
N HIS A 229 2.84 -6.18 -17.06
CA HIS A 229 3.14 -5.01 -17.88
C HIS A 229 2.46 -3.75 -17.36
N THR A 230 3.28 -2.74 -17.10
CA THR A 230 2.85 -1.40 -16.69
C THR A 230 2.49 -0.55 -17.90
N GLY A 231 1.25 -0.09 -17.94
CA GLY A 231 0.73 0.78 -18.95
C GLY A 231 1.22 2.23 -18.86
N GLY A 232 0.89 3.00 -19.90
CA GLY A 232 1.23 4.41 -19.96
C GLY A 232 0.52 5.25 -18.89
N LEU A 233 1.24 6.17 -18.28
CA LEU A 233 0.71 7.10 -17.28
C LEU A 233 -0.05 8.25 -17.96
N SER A 234 -1.27 8.52 -17.51
CA SER A 234 -2.11 9.63 -17.98
C SER A 234 -2.94 10.21 -16.86
N GLY A 235 -2.78 11.50 -16.57
CA GLY A 235 -3.57 12.20 -15.55
C GLY A 235 -3.49 11.61 -14.15
N GLY A 236 -2.34 11.02 -13.79
CA GLY A 236 -2.17 10.35 -12.50
C GLY A 236 -2.79 8.95 -12.46
N SER A 237 -3.06 8.32 -13.61
CA SER A 237 -3.62 6.98 -13.67
C SER A 237 -2.85 6.09 -14.63
N PHE A 238 -2.74 4.81 -14.31
CA PHE A 238 -2.14 3.77 -15.14
C PHE A 238 -2.61 2.38 -14.70
N ASP A 239 -2.42 1.41 -15.56
CA ASP A 239 -2.74 0.01 -15.30
C ASP A 239 -1.46 -0.82 -15.17
N VAL A 240 -1.50 -1.84 -14.32
CA VAL A 240 -0.57 -2.97 -14.35
C VAL A 240 -1.37 -4.20 -14.73
N ASN A 241 -0.96 -4.87 -15.81
CA ASN A 241 -1.67 -6.00 -16.37
C ASN A 241 -0.88 -7.28 -16.20
N TYR A 242 -1.51 -8.32 -15.68
CA TYR A 242 -0.94 -9.65 -15.60
C TYR A 242 -0.65 -10.20 -16.99
N VAL A 243 0.49 -10.87 -17.14
CA VAL A 243 0.94 -11.49 -18.40
C VAL A 243 1.07 -13.01 -18.22
N GLN A 244 1.78 -13.44 -17.18
CA GLN A 244 2.05 -14.86 -16.87
C GLN A 244 2.62 -15.03 -15.47
N GLU A 245 2.66 -16.26 -14.97
CA GLU A 245 3.39 -16.71 -13.79
C GLU A 245 4.87 -17.03 -14.13
#